data_4166bd77af942501bca2f15bdacc4257
#
_entry.id   4166bd77af942501bca2f15bdacc4257
#
_cell.length_a   1.000
_cell.length_b   1.000
_cell.length_c   1.000
_cell.angle_alpha   90.00
_cell.angle_beta   90.00
_cell.angle_gamma   90.00
#
_symmetry.space_group_name_H-M   'P 1'
#
loop_
_entity.id
_entity.type
_entity.pdbx_description
1 polymer ?
#
loop_
_entity_poly.entity_id
_entity_poly.type
_entity_poly.pdbx_seq_one_letter_code
_entity_poly.pdbx_strand_id
1 'polypeptide(L)'
;MLPTIKIHFERWKWNSEHEVWVSTEGRLKDRDKEFIEPMIKEGGYLVFFNEAHQVFTNIHRVVLETWRPRADMRELTVEHKDQNKRNPALRNLMWLTSEENQRRAKYHHLSQPPKVGSANKKICANGVCMTVEEAVTFIFNHSENTKMSKVEVRTKVNEVLNSNKEKKKVFGVTFTEVKQ
;
A
#
# COMPACT_ATOMS: atom_id res chain seq x y z
N MET A 1 -3.68 -3.95 33.98
CA MET A 1 -4.14 -2.75 33.29
C MET A 1 -5.06 -3.19 32.15
N LEU A 2 -6.35 -2.88 32.21
CA LEU A 2 -7.29 -3.23 31.15
C LEU A 2 -7.02 -2.33 29.92
N PRO A 3 -7.06 -2.84 28.69
CA PRO A 3 -6.86 -2.03 27.50
C PRO A 3 -7.97 -0.97 27.39
N THR A 4 -7.57 0.31 27.26
CA THR A 4 -8.51 1.40 27.04
C THR A 4 -9.13 1.24 25.65
N ILE A 5 -10.38 0.82 25.57
CA ILE A 5 -11.14 0.75 24.31
C ILE A 5 -11.46 2.20 23.91
N LYS A 6 -10.79 2.69 22.88
CA LYS A 6 -11.14 3.98 22.27
C LYS A 6 -12.38 3.77 21.38
N ILE A 7 -13.56 4.10 21.92
CA ILE A 7 -14.79 4.12 21.12
C ILE A 7 -14.74 5.35 20.21
N HIS A 8 -14.60 5.15 18.92
CA HIS A 8 -14.71 6.23 17.94
C HIS A 8 -16.18 6.36 17.50
N PHE A 9 -16.82 7.43 17.96
CA PHE A 9 -18.15 7.76 17.47
C PHE A 9 -18.08 8.32 16.06
N GLU A 10 -18.84 7.74 15.12
CA GLU A 10 -19.00 8.28 13.79
C GLU A 10 -19.77 9.61 13.86
N ARG A 11 -19.20 10.64 13.25
CA ARG A 11 -19.80 11.97 13.16
C ARG A 11 -20.15 12.27 11.71
N TRP A 12 -21.17 13.06 11.50
CA TRP A 12 -21.69 13.47 10.20
C TRP A 12 -21.62 14.98 10.05
N LYS A 13 -21.24 15.45 8.87
CA LYS A 13 -21.21 16.87 8.51
C LYS A 13 -21.73 17.05 7.10
N TRP A 14 -22.56 18.07 6.88
CA TRP A 14 -23.05 18.43 5.57
C TRP A 14 -21.93 19.09 4.75
N ASN A 15 -21.77 18.66 3.51
CA ASN A 15 -20.92 19.31 2.52
C ASN A 15 -21.82 19.98 1.50
N SER A 16 -21.83 21.31 1.50
CA SER A 16 -22.68 22.11 0.61
C SER A 16 -22.21 22.14 -0.84
N GLU A 17 -20.91 21.90 -1.11
CA GLU A 17 -20.36 21.83 -2.47
C GLU A 17 -20.81 20.56 -3.18
N HIS A 18 -20.79 19.44 -2.49
CA HIS A 18 -21.19 18.14 -3.04
C HIS A 18 -22.62 17.73 -2.71
N GLU A 19 -23.31 18.51 -1.91
CA GLU A 19 -24.71 18.28 -1.47
C GLU A 19 -24.94 16.91 -0.83
N VAL A 20 -24.00 16.49 0.02
CA VAL A 20 -24.04 15.20 0.72
C VAL A 20 -23.65 15.34 2.20
N TRP A 21 -24.21 14.47 3.04
CA TRP A 21 -23.72 14.24 4.39
C TRP A 21 -22.49 13.32 4.34
N VAL A 22 -21.42 13.73 5.00
CA VAL A 22 -20.13 13.02 4.99
C VAL A 22 -19.79 12.60 6.41
N SER A 23 -19.52 11.30 6.59
CA SER A 23 -19.13 10.79 7.90
C SER A 23 -17.60 10.78 8.11
N THR A 24 -17.17 10.71 9.38
CA THR A 24 -15.77 10.50 9.75
C THR A 24 -15.25 9.13 9.36
N GLU A 25 -16.11 8.17 9.07
CA GLU A 25 -15.75 6.82 8.61
C GLU A 25 -15.77 6.71 7.07
N GLY A 26 -16.08 7.81 6.36
CA GLY A 26 -16.08 7.85 4.90
C GLY A 26 -17.34 7.32 4.25
N ARG A 27 -18.43 7.19 5.01
CA ARG A 27 -19.75 6.91 4.47
C ARG A 27 -20.45 8.20 4.04
N LEU A 28 -21.29 8.11 3.02
CA LEU A 28 -22.03 9.24 2.48
C LEU A 28 -23.53 9.01 2.61
N LYS A 29 -24.26 10.09 2.74
CA LYS A 29 -25.75 10.13 2.65
C LYS A 29 -26.17 11.31 1.78
N ASP A 30 -27.26 11.14 1.08
CA ASP A 30 -27.90 12.20 0.29
C ASP A 30 -28.62 13.24 1.17
N ARG A 31 -29.38 14.14 0.52
CA ARG A 31 -30.18 15.17 1.21
C ARG A 31 -31.28 14.57 2.12
N ASP A 32 -31.84 13.43 1.73
CA ASP A 32 -32.92 12.73 2.44
C ASP A 32 -32.36 11.81 3.55
N LYS A 33 -31.03 11.84 3.75
CA LYS A 33 -30.27 11.04 4.71
C LYS A 33 -30.22 9.54 4.40
N GLU A 34 -30.53 9.16 3.17
CA GLU A 34 -30.34 7.79 2.67
C GLU A 34 -28.87 7.53 2.35
N PHE A 35 -28.41 6.31 2.57
CA PHE A 35 -27.02 5.95 2.29
C PHE A 35 -26.75 5.89 0.79
N ILE A 36 -25.65 6.52 0.38
CA ILE A 36 -25.12 6.42 -0.98
C ILE A 36 -24.14 5.25 -1.02
N GLU A 37 -24.44 4.23 -1.84
CA GLU A 37 -23.56 3.08 -2.03
C GLU A 37 -22.34 3.46 -2.87
N PRO A 38 -21.13 3.18 -2.38
CA PRO A 38 -19.93 3.49 -3.11
C PRO A 38 -19.68 2.51 -4.25
N MET A 39 -19.13 3.00 -5.35
CA MET A 39 -18.63 2.19 -6.44
C MET A 39 -17.11 2.14 -6.42
N ILE A 40 -16.53 1.09 -7.01
CA ILE A 40 -15.08 0.94 -7.16
C ILE A 40 -14.68 1.38 -8.56
N LYS A 41 -13.87 2.45 -8.64
CA LYS A 41 -13.29 2.90 -9.90
C LYS A 41 -12.06 2.05 -10.27
N GLU A 42 -11.70 2.03 -11.55
CA GLU A 42 -10.40 1.55 -12.00
C GLU A 42 -9.28 2.20 -11.18
N GLY A 43 -8.31 1.39 -10.72
CA GLY A 43 -7.31 1.83 -9.73
C GLY A 43 -7.69 1.61 -8.27
N GLY A 44 -8.91 1.11 -7.96
CA GLY A 44 -9.33 0.62 -6.64
C GLY A 44 -9.86 1.67 -5.68
N TYR A 45 -10.06 2.90 -6.11
CA TYR A 45 -10.63 3.97 -5.28
C TYR A 45 -12.16 3.86 -5.18
N LEU A 46 -12.70 4.23 -4.01
CA LEU A 46 -14.14 4.38 -3.82
C LEU A 46 -14.60 5.72 -4.39
N VAL A 47 -15.65 5.66 -5.21
CA VAL A 47 -16.32 6.82 -5.81
C VAL A 47 -17.83 6.74 -5.61
N PHE A 48 -18.51 7.86 -5.74
CA PHE A 48 -19.96 7.94 -5.85
C PHE A 48 -20.35 8.85 -7.02
N PHE A 49 -21.53 8.67 -7.55
CA PHE A 49 -22.07 9.60 -8.54
C PHE A 49 -22.57 10.85 -7.81
N ASN A 50 -21.92 11.97 -8.07
CA ASN A 50 -22.30 13.25 -7.48
C ASN A 50 -23.35 13.92 -8.35
N GLU A 51 -24.59 13.95 -7.89
CA GLU A 51 -25.71 14.53 -8.64
C GLU A 51 -25.58 16.05 -8.82
N ALA A 52 -25.00 16.74 -7.85
CA ALA A 52 -24.81 18.20 -7.93
C ALA A 52 -23.85 18.60 -9.08
N HIS A 53 -22.87 17.78 -9.38
CA HIS A 53 -21.86 18.02 -10.42
C HIS A 53 -21.98 17.10 -11.64
N GLN A 54 -22.90 16.12 -11.62
CA GLN A 54 -23.09 15.13 -12.68
C GLN A 54 -21.82 14.35 -13.05
N VAL A 55 -20.98 14.04 -12.05
CA VAL A 55 -19.70 13.34 -12.22
C VAL A 55 -19.43 12.32 -11.11
N PHE A 56 -18.61 11.32 -11.40
CA PHE A 56 -18.07 10.43 -10.38
C PHE A 56 -17.00 11.12 -9.56
N THR A 57 -17.23 11.23 -8.25
CA THR A 57 -16.35 11.92 -7.31
C THR A 57 -15.72 10.94 -6.33
N ASN A 58 -14.43 11.15 -6.02
CA ASN A 58 -13.70 10.30 -5.08
C ASN A 58 -14.13 10.57 -3.64
N ILE A 59 -14.59 9.56 -2.92
CA ILE A 59 -15.08 9.68 -1.53
C ILE A 59 -14.00 10.20 -0.59
N HIS A 60 -12.77 9.67 -0.65
CA HIS A 60 -11.65 10.10 0.19
C HIS A 60 -11.38 11.60 0.09
N ARG A 61 -11.56 12.18 -1.11
CA ARG A 61 -11.37 13.61 -1.33
C ARG A 61 -12.47 14.42 -0.65
N VAL A 62 -13.71 14.04 -0.85
CA VAL A 62 -14.89 14.70 -0.21
C VAL A 62 -14.79 14.63 1.32
N VAL A 63 -14.29 13.52 1.88
CA VAL A 63 -14.06 13.39 3.33
C VAL A 63 -13.08 14.43 3.83
N LEU A 64 -11.91 14.59 3.17
CA LEU A 64 -10.92 15.60 3.59
C LEU A 64 -11.41 17.03 3.36
N GLU A 65 -12.05 17.32 2.24
CA GLU A 65 -12.64 18.64 1.94
C GLU A 65 -13.67 19.03 2.99
N THR A 66 -14.46 18.10 3.47
CA THR A 66 -15.49 18.33 4.48
C THR A 66 -14.91 18.52 5.88
N TRP A 67 -13.96 17.68 6.29
CA TRP A 67 -13.50 17.59 7.67
C TRP A 67 -12.18 18.31 7.94
N ARG A 68 -11.35 18.51 6.91
CA ARG A 68 -10.05 19.18 6.98
C ARG A 68 -9.85 20.09 5.77
N PRO A 69 -10.76 21.09 5.56
CA PRO A 69 -10.62 22.00 4.42
C PRO A 69 -9.33 22.81 4.54
N ARG A 70 -8.74 23.11 3.37
CA ARG A 70 -7.55 23.94 3.24
C ARG A 70 -7.74 24.88 2.05
N ALA A 71 -7.12 26.06 2.09
CA ALA A 71 -7.18 27.01 0.98
C ALA A 71 -6.52 26.48 -0.30
N ASP A 72 -5.45 25.68 -0.13
CA ASP A 72 -4.65 25.06 -1.20
C ASP A 72 -5.09 23.62 -1.56
N MET A 73 -6.22 23.13 -1.05
CA MET A 73 -6.64 21.73 -1.21
C MET A 73 -6.78 21.28 -2.67
N ARG A 74 -7.00 22.22 -3.61
CA ARG A 74 -7.11 21.90 -5.04
C ARG A 74 -5.79 21.46 -5.65
N GLU A 75 -4.67 21.93 -5.09
CA GLU A 75 -3.31 21.59 -5.51
C GLU A 75 -2.76 20.35 -4.81
N LEU A 76 -3.48 19.87 -3.77
CA LEU A 76 -3.07 18.75 -2.95
C LEU A 76 -3.68 17.43 -3.44
N THR A 77 -2.94 16.36 -3.19
CA THR A 77 -3.40 14.98 -3.33
C THR A 77 -3.84 14.40 -1.99
N VAL A 78 -4.70 13.38 -2.04
CA VAL A 78 -5.12 12.64 -0.85
C VAL A 78 -4.32 11.35 -0.75
N GLU A 79 -3.71 11.12 0.40
CA GLU A 79 -3.00 9.87 0.72
C GLU A 79 -3.75 9.04 1.74
N HIS A 80 -3.77 7.71 1.54
CA HIS A 80 -4.26 6.72 2.48
C HIS A 80 -3.09 6.20 3.31
N LYS A 81 -3.07 6.48 4.61
CA LYS A 81 -1.94 6.11 5.50
C LYS A 81 -1.68 4.60 5.54
N ASP A 82 -2.73 3.81 5.45
CA ASP A 82 -2.68 2.34 5.41
C ASP A 82 -2.52 1.76 4.00
N GLN A 83 -2.40 2.63 2.96
CA GLN A 83 -2.33 2.27 1.54
C GLN A 83 -3.57 1.53 0.99
N ASN A 84 -4.60 1.37 1.80
CA ASN A 84 -5.86 0.79 1.37
C ASN A 84 -6.78 1.86 0.78
N LYS A 85 -6.84 1.92 -0.54
CA LYS A 85 -7.66 2.88 -1.30
C LYS A 85 -9.17 2.74 -1.02
N ARG A 86 -9.58 1.63 -0.41
CA ARG A 86 -10.96 1.36 -0.01
C ARG A 86 -11.28 1.77 1.43
N ASN A 87 -10.33 2.38 2.14
CA ASN A 87 -10.52 2.87 3.50
C ASN A 87 -10.55 4.41 3.52
N PRO A 88 -11.71 5.05 3.24
CA PRO A 88 -11.85 6.48 3.19
C PRO A 88 -12.07 7.13 4.57
N ALA A 89 -11.83 6.43 5.68
CA ALA A 89 -11.99 6.97 7.01
C ALA A 89 -11.07 8.18 7.24
N LEU A 90 -11.59 9.26 7.81
CA LEU A 90 -10.88 10.53 8.05
C LEU A 90 -9.53 10.35 8.77
N ARG A 91 -9.47 9.42 9.75
CA ARG A 91 -8.23 9.10 10.49
C ARG A 91 -7.13 8.52 9.61
N ASN A 92 -7.53 7.86 8.52
CA ASN A 92 -6.64 7.22 7.55
C ASN A 92 -6.14 8.18 6.46
N LEU A 93 -6.77 9.34 6.30
CA LEU A 93 -6.51 10.26 5.20
C LEU A 93 -5.60 11.42 5.63
N MET A 94 -4.84 11.92 4.67
CA MET A 94 -4.06 13.15 4.81
C MET A 94 -3.88 13.86 3.47
N TRP A 95 -3.75 15.20 3.54
CA TRP A 95 -3.33 15.98 2.40
C TRP A 95 -1.82 15.89 2.20
N LEU A 96 -1.38 15.72 0.97
CA LEU A 96 0.03 15.77 0.58
C LEU A 96 0.19 16.65 -0.66
N THR A 97 1.35 17.28 -0.77
CA THR A 97 1.77 17.86 -2.05
C THR A 97 2.09 16.74 -3.05
N SER A 98 2.09 17.07 -4.34
CA SER A 98 2.46 16.11 -5.39
C SER A 98 3.89 15.57 -5.18
N GLU A 99 4.82 16.42 -4.74
CA GLU A 99 6.21 16.06 -4.45
C GLU A 99 6.31 15.08 -3.25
N GLU A 100 5.60 15.38 -2.16
CA GLU A 100 5.55 14.50 -0.98
C GLU A 100 4.95 13.14 -1.32
N ASN A 101 3.89 13.13 -2.14
CA ASN A 101 3.26 11.90 -2.59
C ASN A 101 4.22 11.06 -3.45
N GLN A 102 4.92 11.69 -4.41
CA GLN A 102 5.94 11.02 -5.22
C GLN A 102 7.11 10.52 -4.37
N ARG A 103 7.57 11.32 -3.41
CA ARG A 103 8.63 10.91 -2.47
C ARG A 103 8.20 9.69 -1.68
N ARG A 104 6.99 9.68 -1.12
CA ARG A 104 6.44 8.51 -0.39
C ARG A 104 6.29 7.29 -1.28
N ALA A 105 5.75 7.43 -2.48
CA ALA A 105 5.67 6.34 -3.45
C ALA A 105 7.04 5.73 -3.74
N LYS A 106 8.08 6.57 -3.91
CA LYS A 106 9.46 6.12 -4.10
C LYS A 106 10.02 5.39 -2.87
N TYR A 107 9.78 5.90 -1.66
CA TYR A 107 10.22 5.24 -0.42
C TYR A 107 9.42 3.95 -0.16
N HIS A 108 8.13 3.91 -0.48
CA HIS A 108 7.33 2.69 -0.40
C HIS A 108 7.79 1.61 -1.37
N HIS A 109 8.23 1.99 -2.57
CA HIS A 109 8.86 1.04 -3.50
C HIS A 109 10.17 0.47 -2.94
N LEU A 110 10.88 1.24 -2.11
CA LEU A 110 12.13 0.79 -1.47
C LEU A 110 11.89 -0.01 -0.18
N SER A 111 10.77 0.21 0.50
CA SER A 111 10.41 -0.45 1.77
C SER A 111 9.47 -1.64 1.60
N GLN A 112 8.79 -1.77 0.46
CA GLN A 112 8.06 -2.99 0.14
C GLN A 112 9.04 -4.03 -0.43
N PRO A 113 8.96 -5.29 0.02
CA PRO A 113 9.61 -6.35 -0.72
C PRO A 113 9.13 -6.26 -2.18
N PRO A 114 10.03 -6.39 -3.17
CA PRO A 114 9.67 -6.29 -4.57
C PRO A 114 8.46 -7.18 -4.83
N LYS A 115 7.46 -6.66 -5.56
CA LYS A 115 6.32 -7.48 -5.98
C LYS A 115 6.88 -8.70 -6.69
N VAL A 116 6.82 -9.84 -6.02
CA VAL A 116 7.30 -11.11 -6.55
C VAL A 116 6.39 -11.46 -7.71
N GLY A 117 6.85 -11.17 -8.93
CA GLY A 117 6.29 -11.80 -10.10
C GLY A 117 6.48 -13.31 -9.96
N SER A 118 5.38 -14.03 -9.87
CA SER A 118 5.21 -15.49 -9.99
C SER A 118 6.27 -16.41 -9.34
N ALA A 119 6.81 -16.09 -8.19
CA ALA A 119 7.71 -16.99 -7.50
C ALA A 119 7.37 -17.10 -6.01
N ASN A 120 6.35 -17.86 -5.70
CA ASN A 120 6.19 -18.53 -4.41
C ASN A 120 7.28 -19.60 -4.18
N LYS A 121 8.46 -19.47 -4.81
CA LYS A 121 9.59 -20.34 -4.54
C LYS A 121 10.19 -19.93 -3.21
N LYS A 122 9.85 -20.68 -2.17
CA LYS A 122 10.59 -20.64 -0.92
C LYS A 122 11.86 -21.48 -1.09
N ILE A 123 12.97 -20.92 -0.69
CA ILE A 123 14.27 -21.60 -0.63
C ILE A 123 14.70 -21.65 0.83
N CYS A 124 15.28 -22.76 1.23
CA CYS A 124 15.78 -22.91 2.61
C CYS A 124 17.31 -22.90 2.61
N ALA A 125 17.88 -22.11 3.50
CA ALA A 125 19.30 -22.10 3.79
C ALA A 125 19.49 -22.39 5.28
N ASN A 126 20.27 -23.43 5.60
CA ASN A 126 20.55 -23.83 6.99
C ASN A 126 19.30 -23.99 7.88
N GLY A 127 18.20 -24.52 7.31
CA GLY A 127 16.94 -24.73 8.04
C GLY A 127 16.03 -23.49 8.14
N VAL A 128 16.44 -22.33 7.63
CA VAL A 128 15.63 -21.12 7.55
C VAL A 128 15.08 -21.00 6.13
N CYS A 129 13.76 -21.02 5.99
CA CYS A 129 13.07 -20.87 4.70
C CYS A 129 12.74 -19.40 4.44
N MET A 130 13.11 -18.90 3.28
CA MET A 130 12.98 -17.51 2.88
C MET A 130 12.63 -17.39 1.40
N THR A 131 12.18 -16.23 0.97
CA THR A 131 12.00 -15.91 -0.45
C THR A 131 13.35 -15.65 -1.13
N VAL A 132 13.38 -15.69 -2.46
CA VAL A 132 14.58 -15.38 -3.24
C VAL A 132 15.14 -13.98 -2.91
N GLU A 133 14.25 -13.00 -2.71
CA GLU A 133 14.64 -11.63 -2.36
C GLU A 133 15.26 -11.48 -0.97
N GLU A 134 14.71 -12.20 -0.01
CA GLU A 134 15.27 -12.25 1.35
C GLU A 134 16.66 -12.89 1.31
N ALA A 135 16.83 -13.95 0.52
CA ALA A 135 18.11 -14.59 0.32
C ALA A 135 19.13 -13.67 -0.36
N VAL A 136 18.72 -12.95 -1.41
CA VAL A 136 19.60 -11.96 -2.09
C VAL A 136 20.00 -10.86 -1.11
N THR A 137 19.08 -10.36 -0.32
CA THR A 137 19.36 -9.31 0.68
C THR A 137 20.28 -9.83 1.79
N PHE A 138 20.04 -11.04 2.26
CA PHE A 138 20.89 -11.70 3.25
C PHE A 138 22.33 -11.86 2.74
N ILE A 139 22.49 -12.41 1.53
CA ILE A 139 23.80 -12.61 0.91
C ILE A 139 24.51 -11.26 0.71
N PHE A 140 23.80 -10.25 0.21
CA PHE A 140 24.36 -8.92 -0.04
C PHE A 140 24.88 -8.26 1.24
N ASN A 141 24.12 -8.38 2.35
CA ASN A 141 24.47 -7.75 3.61
C ASN A 141 25.56 -8.50 4.41
N HIS A 142 25.74 -9.82 4.17
CA HIS A 142 26.63 -10.66 4.96
C HIS A 142 27.86 -11.15 4.19
N SER A 143 27.99 -10.82 2.91
CA SER A 143 29.19 -11.14 2.14
C SER A 143 30.20 -10.00 2.25
N GLU A 144 31.10 -10.10 3.20
CA GLU A 144 32.17 -9.11 3.49
C GLU A 144 33.13 -8.81 2.32
N ASN A 145 32.98 -9.49 1.20
CA ASN A 145 33.97 -9.44 0.09
C ASN A 145 33.35 -9.26 -1.31
N THR A 146 32.11 -8.89 -1.46
CA THR A 146 31.55 -8.73 -2.80
C THR A 146 31.55 -7.27 -3.25
N LYS A 147 32.47 -6.94 -4.15
CA LYS A 147 32.40 -5.73 -5.01
C LYS A 147 31.21 -5.76 -6.01
N MET A 148 30.26 -6.69 -5.80
CA MET A 148 29.12 -6.92 -6.69
C MET A 148 27.92 -6.08 -6.28
N SER A 149 27.20 -5.56 -7.25
CA SER A 149 25.92 -4.89 -7.01
C SER A 149 24.84 -5.91 -6.58
N LYS A 150 23.79 -5.43 -5.90
CA LYS A 150 22.66 -6.28 -5.51
C LYS A 150 21.98 -6.96 -6.71
N VAL A 151 22.04 -6.34 -7.89
CA VAL A 151 21.52 -6.90 -9.15
C VAL A 151 22.34 -8.11 -9.60
N GLU A 152 23.67 -8.04 -9.53
CA GLU A 152 24.54 -9.14 -9.89
C GLU A 152 24.41 -10.32 -8.92
N VAL A 153 24.28 -10.04 -7.60
CA VAL A 153 23.97 -11.07 -6.59
C VAL A 153 22.67 -11.79 -6.94
N ARG A 154 21.61 -11.03 -7.30
CA ARG A 154 20.31 -11.58 -7.70
C ARG A 154 20.42 -12.48 -8.94
N THR A 155 21.15 -12.04 -9.95
CA THR A 155 21.38 -12.83 -11.18
C THR A 155 22.02 -14.17 -10.85
N LYS A 156 23.10 -14.18 -10.05
CA LYS A 156 23.77 -15.41 -9.63
C LYS A 156 22.90 -16.33 -8.76
N VAL A 157 22.08 -15.78 -7.87
CA VAL A 157 21.12 -16.58 -7.09
C VAL A 157 20.11 -17.26 -8.03
N ASN A 158 19.56 -16.52 -9.00
CA ASN A 158 18.62 -17.08 -9.97
C ASN A 158 19.23 -18.14 -10.89
N GLU A 159 20.45 -17.94 -11.36
CA GLU A 159 21.20 -18.91 -12.18
C GLU A 159 21.37 -20.24 -11.41
N VAL A 160 21.75 -20.16 -10.15
CA VAL A 160 21.96 -21.35 -9.32
C VAL A 160 20.62 -22.01 -8.99
N LEU A 161 19.56 -21.26 -8.72
CA LEU A 161 18.22 -21.81 -8.47
C LEU A 161 17.63 -22.52 -9.69
N ASN A 162 17.94 -22.06 -10.90
CA ASN A 162 17.50 -22.68 -12.13
C ASN A 162 18.36 -23.87 -12.58
N SER A 163 19.49 -24.14 -11.90
CA SER A 163 20.31 -25.31 -12.19
C SER A 163 19.64 -26.59 -11.65
N ASN A 164 19.76 -27.73 -12.37
CA ASN A 164 19.16 -29.02 -11.99
C ASN A 164 19.84 -29.76 -10.80
N LYS A 165 20.55 -29.08 -9.93
CA LYS A 165 21.24 -29.68 -8.80
C LYS A 165 20.37 -29.67 -7.53
N GLU A 166 20.33 -30.76 -6.79
CA GLU A 166 19.55 -30.87 -5.54
C GLU A 166 20.06 -29.94 -4.41
N LYS A 167 21.38 -29.69 -4.37
CA LYS A 167 21.99 -28.74 -3.43
C LYS A 167 22.69 -27.64 -4.22
N LYS A 168 22.29 -26.41 -3.95
CA LYS A 168 22.70 -25.21 -4.70
C LYS A 168 23.48 -24.28 -3.79
N LYS A 169 24.70 -23.93 -4.12
CA LYS A 169 25.58 -23.08 -3.32
C LYS A 169 25.87 -21.76 -4.01
N VAL A 170 25.60 -20.64 -3.34
CA VAL A 170 25.89 -19.29 -3.82
C VAL A 170 26.59 -18.52 -2.71
N PHE A 171 27.78 -18.00 -2.97
CA PHE A 171 28.58 -17.24 -2.01
C PHE A 171 28.74 -17.93 -0.63
N GLY A 172 28.94 -19.24 -0.64
CA GLY A 172 29.09 -20.01 0.60
C GLY A 172 27.79 -20.48 1.24
N VAL A 173 26.65 -19.94 0.84
CA VAL A 173 25.34 -20.33 1.35
C VAL A 173 24.76 -21.47 0.52
N THR A 174 24.32 -22.55 1.18
CA THR A 174 23.70 -23.70 0.53
C THR A 174 22.17 -23.56 0.60
N PHE A 175 21.52 -23.62 -0.54
CA PHE A 175 20.07 -23.56 -0.69
C PHE A 175 19.49 -24.90 -1.11
N THR A 176 18.32 -25.23 -0.56
CA THR A 176 17.49 -26.36 -1.00
C THR A 176 16.12 -25.83 -1.41
N GLU A 177 15.59 -26.36 -2.51
CA GLU A 177 14.25 -26.01 -2.99
C GLU A 177 13.22 -26.75 -2.15
N VAL A 178 12.19 -26.03 -1.66
CA VAL A 178 11.04 -26.65 -0.99
C VAL A 178 10.10 -27.13 -2.09
N LYS A 179 10.00 -28.44 -2.30
CA LYS A 179 8.96 -29.03 -3.14
C LYS A 179 7.62 -28.87 -2.40
N GLN A 180 6.70 -28.13 -3.00
CA GLN A 180 5.29 -28.10 -2.55
C GLN A 180 4.61 -29.42 -2.89
#